data_bc858843726576a88602684a53f5ecb0
#
_entry.id   bc858843726576a88602684a53f5ecb0
#
_cell.length_a   1.000
_cell.length_b   1.000
_cell.length_c   1.000
_cell.angle_alpha   90.00
_cell.angle_beta   90.00
_cell.angle_gamma   90.00
#
_symmetry.space_group_name_H-M   'P 1'
#
loop_
_entity.id
_entity.type
_entity.pdbx_description
1 polymer ?
#
loop_
_entity_poly.entity_id
_entity_poly.type
_entity_poly.pdbx_seq_one_letter_code
_entity_poly.pdbx_strand_id
1 'polypeptide(L)'
;MHPNTHLPTTRHTLGALLFTALAPILLHSAAQAAAMIPAAESLGTTLTPVGAERAGNADGTIPPWTGGGLPQDIAAERPILTIDAAHAPQYAAELPEGALALFRAFPDYRMRIYPTHRGAAFPASVTNAIRQNAGRARPSPAGIASGVANAAGGIPFPIPTDGADIVWNHLLAFWGTAREAHVGTYIASGDGTIQQTAGYREITDFPYYETSDPASAGRYYFKTRRMQDAPPSAVGQAYIAWQPLDVARDRYVAWRYLPGEHRVRKAPSLSYDTPDPDASGYEELDDYYLFFGGPDRYVWRTVGKREMFIPYNNDALNRAAPHSIMGPHHVNQDLMRYERHRVWVVEGTLAPGKSHVAPRRRLMIDEDSWLAVYAEAWDDTGHLWKFSQATMMSLPQVPTTIIGGQFVYDLLQGGYVYDFALGGPGDYLRITAPHDAAMFEPDALAADQLR
;
A
#
# COMPACT_ATOMS: atom_id res chain seq x y z
N MET A 1 -37.26 22.12 72.73
CA MET A 1 -36.81 23.48 73.04
C MET A 1 -36.09 24.03 71.79
N HIS A 2 -36.79 25.00 71.18
CA HIS A 2 -36.23 25.91 70.18
C HIS A 2 -35.37 26.97 70.81
N PRO A 3 -34.40 27.65 70.11
CA PRO A 3 -34.84 28.70 69.22
C PRO A 3 -34.08 28.85 67.89
N ASN A 4 -34.82 29.47 66.98
CA ASN A 4 -34.50 30.18 65.77
C ASN A 4 -33.25 31.09 65.85
N THR A 5 -32.52 31.21 64.72
CA THR A 5 -32.01 32.51 64.26
C THR A 5 -31.89 32.59 62.76
N HIS A 6 -32.19 33.76 62.29
CA HIS A 6 -32.52 34.24 60.95
C HIS A 6 -31.36 34.21 59.91
N LEU A 7 -31.75 34.05 58.61
CA LEU A 7 -31.03 34.43 57.37
C LEU A 7 -30.82 35.95 57.29
N PRO A 8 -29.85 36.36 56.47
CA PRO A 8 -30.18 37.32 55.44
C PRO A 8 -29.82 36.89 54.00
N THR A 9 -30.74 37.18 53.14
CA THR A 9 -30.68 37.16 51.66
C THR A 9 -29.69 38.20 51.13
N THR A 10 -28.77 37.79 50.25
CA THR A 10 -28.12 38.72 49.34
C THR A 10 -28.31 38.23 47.89
N ARG A 11 -29.05 39.03 47.15
CA ARG A 11 -29.13 38.96 45.69
C ARG A 11 -27.79 39.36 45.09
N HIS A 12 -27.21 38.50 44.23
CA HIS A 12 -26.21 38.93 43.25
C HIS A 12 -26.67 38.56 41.86
N THR A 13 -26.75 39.60 41.06
CA THR A 13 -27.03 39.76 39.65
C THR A 13 -26.24 38.80 38.81
N LEU A 14 -26.93 38.06 37.90
CA LEU A 14 -26.34 37.38 36.74
C LEU A 14 -25.84 38.47 35.77
N GLY A 15 -24.52 38.60 35.68
CA GLY A 15 -23.85 39.31 34.60
C GLY A 15 -23.47 38.31 33.52
N ALA A 16 -23.91 38.57 32.30
CA ALA A 16 -23.63 37.82 31.10
C ALA A 16 -22.11 37.73 30.81
N LEU A 17 -21.61 36.51 30.59
CA LEU A 17 -20.33 36.24 29.93
C LEU A 17 -20.54 35.07 28.96
N LEU A 18 -21.21 35.40 27.86
CA LEU A 18 -21.18 34.61 26.64
C LEU A 18 -20.47 35.51 25.61
N PHE A 19 -19.21 35.20 25.34
CA PHE A 19 -18.49 35.51 24.10
C PHE A 19 -16.99 35.31 24.39
N THR A 20 -16.41 34.18 23.93
CA THR A 20 -15.06 34.08 23.38
C THR A 20 -14.55 32.61 23.44
N ALA A 21 -15.08 31.75 22.58
CA ALA A 21 -14.49 30.43 22.36
C ALA A 21 -14.51 29.95 20.89
N LEU A 22 -14.75 30.83 19.91
CA LEU A 22 -14.78 30.43 18.49
C LEU A 22 -13.61 30.96 17.63
N ALA A 23 -12.71 31.79 18.16
CA ALA A 23 -11.64 32.39 17.39
C ALA A 23 -10.40 31.51 17.12
N PRO A 24 -9.98 30.54 17.97
CA PRO A 24 -8.74 29.82 17.71
C PRO A 24 -8.84 28.76 16.62
N ILE A 25 -10.00 28.17 16.34
CA ILE A 25 -10.15 27.08 15.36
C ILE A 25 -10.06 27.59 13.92
N LEU A 26 -10.60 28.78 13.64
CA LEU A 26 -10.55 29.39 12.29
C LEU A 26 -9.16 29.93 11.96
N LEU A 27 -8.37 30.37 12.93
CA LEU A 27 -7.02 30.86 12.71
C LEU A 27 -6.01 29.72 12.43
N HIS A 28 -6.20 28.54 13.01
CA HIS A 28 -5.37 27.37 12.71
C HIS A 28 -5.63 26.82 11.30
N SER A 29 -6.86 26.79 10.84
CA SER A 29 -7.19 26.34 9.49
C SER A 29 -6.70 27.30 8.40
N ALA A 30 -6.75 28.61 8.66
CA ALA A 30 -6.25 29.63 7.72
C ALA A 30 -4.72 29.66 7.64
N ALA A 31 -4.02 29.48 8.77
CA ALA A 31 -2.56 29.39 8.81
C ALA A 31 -2.03 28.12 8.13
N GLN A 32 -2.71 27.01 8.28
CA GLN A 32 -2.40 25.74 7.59
C GLN A 32 -2.65 25.84 6.08
N ALA A 33 -3.73 26.48 5.65
CA ALA A 33 -4.01 26.74 4.24
C ALA A 33 -2.97 27.71 3.62
N ALA A 34 -2.55 28.75 4.33
CA ALA A 34 -1.54 29.70 3.86
C ALA A 34 -0.13 29.07 3.77
N ALA A 35 0.19 28.07 4.61
CA ALA A 35 1.45 27.32 4.54
C ALA A 35 1.46 26.27 3.42
N MET A 36 0.31 25.79 2.97
CA MET A 36 0.20 24.78 1.90
C MET A 36 0.35 25.35 0.50
N ILE A 37 0.02 26.62 0.26
CA ILE A 37 0.12 27.23 -1.06
C ILE A 37 1.59 27.34 -1.55
N PRO A 38 2.56 27.81 -0.74
CA PRO A 38 3.97 27.82 -1.13
C PRO A 38 4.54 26.41 -1.35
N ALA A 39 4.06 25.42 -0.59
CA ALA A 39 4.49 24.03 -0.74
C ALA A 39 3.99 23.41 -2.06
N ALA A 40 2.75 23.67 -2.47
CA ALA A 40 2.21 23.22 -3.77
C ALA A 40 2.95 23.83 -4.97
N GLU A 41 3.53 25.02 -4.86
CA GLU A 41 4.33 25.67 -5.89
C GLU A 41 5.68 24.96 -6.14
N SER A 42 6.16 24.16 -5.19
CA SER A 42 7.37 23.35 -5.35
C SER A 42 7.17 22.15 -6.28
N LEU A 43 5.92 21.67 -6.46
CA LEU A 43 5.59 20.55 -7.33
C LEU A 43 5.88 20.87 -8.81
N GLY A 44 6.71 20.03 -9.43
CA GLY A 44 7.17 20.21 -10.81
C GLY A 44 8.37 21.15 -10.94
N THR A 45 8.85 21.76 -9.86
CA THR A 45 10.05 22.63 -9.82
C THR A 45 11.17 21.99 -9.02
N THR A 46 11.24 22.19 -7.72
CA THR A 46 12.22 21.55 -6.81
C THR A 46 11.80 20.12 -6.44
N LEU A 47 10.52 19.85 -6.42
CA LEU A 47 9.96 18.50 -6.31
C LEU A 47 9.49 18.00 -7.67
N THR A 48 9.39 16.68 -7.82
CA THR A 48 8.70 16.06 -8.95
C THR A 48 7.20 16.38 -8.91
N PRO A 49 6.45 16.14 -9.96
CA PRO A 49 4.99 16.36 -9.94
C PRO A 49 4.26 15.55 -8.87
N VAL A 50 4.86 14.50 -8.32
CA VAL A 50 4.29 13.63 -7.26
C VAL A 50 4.85 13.92 -5.87
N GLY A 51 5.75 14.92 -5.73
CA GLY A 51 6.26 15.35 -4.43
C GLY A 51 7.59 14.73 -4.00
N ALA A 52 8.21 13.89 -4.85
CA ALA A 52 9.56 13.37 -4.60
C ALA A 52 10.61 14.46 -4.79
N GLU A 53 11.79 14.32 -4.20
CA GLU A 53 12.91 15.23 -4.42
C GLU A 53 13.41 15.10 -5.86
N ARG A 54 13.39 16.21 -6.62
CA ARG A 54 13.82 16.20 -8.02
C ARG A 54 15.32 16.02 -8.18
N ALA A 55 16.11 16.62 -7.29
CA ALA A 55 17.56 16.53 -7.31
C ALA A 55 18.05 15.10 -7.04
N GLY A 56 19.21 14.76 -7.59
CA GLY A 56 19.96 13.57 -7.19
C GLY A 56 20.52 13.72 -5.77
N ASN A 57 21.10 12.63 -5.23
CA ASN A 57 21.81 12.69 -3.96
C ASN A 57 23.26 13.21 -4.12
N ALA A 58 23.92 13.46 -2.98
CA ALA A 58 25.22 14.11 -2.96
C ALA A 58 26.36 13.26 -3.56
N ASP A 59 26.27 11.92 -3.46
CA ASP A 59 27.27 11.01 -3.99
C ASP A 59 27.00 10.53 -5.44
N GLY A 60 25.88 10.98 -6.02
CA GLY A 60 25.48 10.68 -7.41
C GLY A 60 24.92 9.28 -7.62
N THR A 61 24.74 8.50 -6.57
CA THR A 61 24.17 7.14 -6.68
C THR A 61 22.67 7.14 -6.97
N ILE A 62 21.96 8.21 -6.59
CA ILE A 62 20.57 8.49 -7.01
C ILE A 62 20.62 9.66 -8.00
N PRO A 63 20.32 9.47 -9.29
CA PRO A 63 20.35 10.54 -10.27
C PRO A 63 19.21 11.54 -10.09
N PRO A 64 19.31 12.77 -10.64
CA PRO A 64 18.17 13.67 -10.73
C PRO A 64 17.02 13.04 -11.53
N TRP A 65 15.78 13.30 -11.11
CA TRP A 65 14.61 12.87 -11.88
C TRP A 65 14.46 13.71 -13.16
N THR A 66 14.33 13.04 -14.30
CA THR A 66 14.31 13.66 -15.64
C THR A 66 12.99 13.48 -16.38
N GLY A 67 11.94 13.02 -15.70
CA GLY A 67 10.60 12.81 -16.31
C GLY A 67 10.10 11.38 -16.22
N GLY A 68 10.87 10.48 -15.66
CA GLY A 68 10.56 9.05 -15.61
C GLY A 68 10.91 8.32 -16.93
N GLY A 69 10.50 7.04 -17.01
CA GLY A 69 10.85 6.16 -18.11
C GLY A 69 12.16 5.39 -17.86
N LEU A 70 12.35 4.31 -18.61
CA LEU A 70 13.48 3.41 -18.44
C LEU A 70 14.37 3.40 -19.69
N PRO A 71 15.70 3.20 -19.55
CA PRO A 71 16.59 2.94 -20.67
C PRO A 71 16.14 1.68 -21.44
N GLN A 72 16.32 1.70 -22.76
CA GLN A 72 15.97 0.55 -23.62
C GLN A 72 16.81 -0.71 -23.30
N ASP A 73 18.03 -0.52 -22.81
CA ASP A 73 19.01 -1.57 -22.51
C ASP A 73 19.06 -1.97 -21.02
N ILE A 74 18.10 -1.53 -20.20
CA ILE A 74 18.05 -1.81 -18.76
C ILE A 74 18.20 -3.32 -18.45
N ALA A 75 17.66 -4.19 -19.31
CA ALA A 75 17.74 -5.64 -19.15
C ALA A 75 19.17 -6.21 -19.36
N ALA A 76 20.04 -5.46 -20.04
CA ALA A 76 21.43 -5.86 -20.28
C ALA A 76 22.41 -5.37 -19.21
N GLU A 77 21.94 -4.55 -18.28
CA GLU A 77 22.76 -4.01 -17.20
C GLU A 77 23.27 -5.11 -16.27
N ARG A 78 24.45 -4.83 -15.70
CA ARG A 78 25.06 -5.70 -14.70
C ARG A 78 25.02 -5.05 -13.33
N PRO A 79 24.96 -5.84 -12.26
CA PRO A 79 25.05 -5.31 -10.91
C PRO A 79 26.38 -4.59 -10.70
N ILE A 80 26.32 -3.43 -10.05
CA ILE A 80 27.49 -2.64 -9.66
C ILE A 80 28.03 -3.07 -8.29
N LEU A 81 27.19 -3.75 -7.51
CA LEU A 81 27.53 -4.28 -6.18
C LEU A 81 26.70 -5.54 -5.93
N THR A 82 27.30 -6.52 -5.28
CA THR A 82 26.58 -7.66 -4.71
C THR A 82 26.84 -7.68 -3.20
N ILE A 83 25.77 -7.62 -2.43
CA ILE A 83 25.79 -7.72 -0.98
C ILE A 83 25.48 -9.18 -0.63
N ASP A 84 26.34 -9.81 0.13
CA ASP A 84 26.18 -11.16 0.71
C ASP A 84 26.11 -11.08 2.25
N ALA A 85 25.97 -12.22 2.90
CA ALA A 85 25.85 -12.30 4.36
C ALA A 85 27.07 -11.70 5.11
N ALA A 86 28.28 -11.79 4.55
CA ALA A 86 29.49 -11.24 5.17
C ALA A 86 29.55 -9.71 5.07
N HIS A 87 29.01 -9.16 4.01
CA HIS A 87 29.03 -7.71 3.74
C HIS A 87 27.78 -6.98 4.22
N ALA A 88 26.64 -7.66 4.40
CA ALA A 88 25.36 -7.06 4.79
C ALA A 88 25.45 -6.13 6.02
N PRO A 89 26.23 -6.41 7.08
CA PRO A 89 26.35 -5.49 8.22
C PRO A 89 26.88 -4.10 7.86
N GLN A 90 27.67 -3.97 6.79
CA GLN A 90 28.22 -2.68 6.32
C GLN A 90 27.16 -1.80 5.71
N TYR A 91 26.05 -2.39 5.24
CA TYR A 91 24.93 -1.73 4.59
C TYR A 91 23.66 -1.73 5.45
N ALA A 92 23.79 -1.98 6.77
CA ALA A 92 22.63 -2.11 7.66
C ALA A 92 21.74 -0.85 7.71
N ALA A 93 22.31 0.34 7.41
CA ALA A 93 21.55 1.58 7.36
C ALA A 93 20.67 1.71 6.10
N GLU A 94 21.03 0.99 5.03
CA GLU A 94 20.34 1.00 3.73
C GLU A 94 19.47 -0.25 3.49
N LEU A 95 19.41 -1.16 4.46
CA LEU A 95 18.67 -2.42 4.39
C LEU A 95 17.55 -2.46 5.45
N PRO A 96 16.40 -3.08 5.16
CA PRO A 96 15.39 -3.36 6.17
C PRO A 96 15.87 -4.47 7.14
N GLU A 97 15.32 -4.47 8.35
CA GLU A 97 15.67 -5.49 9.37
C GLU A 97 15.35 -6.92 8.89
N GLY A 98 14.24 -7.07 8.11
CA GLY A 98 13.86 -8.35 7.52
C GLY A 98 14.87 -8.87 6.51
N ALA A 99 15.44 -8.03 5.65
CA ALA A 99 16.51 -8.46 4.75
C ALA A 99 17.78 -8.88 5.53
N LEU A 100 18.12 -8.12 6.58
CA LEU A 100 19.22 -8.52 7.48
C LEU A 100 18.95 -9.85 8.19
N ALA A 101 17.67 -10.17 8.49
CA ALA A 101 17.28 -11.46 9.04
C ALA A 101 17.50 -12.59 8.01
N LEU A 102 17.11 -12.37 6.74
CA LEU A 102 17.35 -13.35 5.67
C LEU A 102 18.85 -13.59 5.44
N PHE A 103 19.71 -12.55 5.44
CA PHE A 103 21.16 -12.70 5.37
C PHE A 103 21.75 -13.54 6.51
N ARG A 104 21.18 -13.42 7.71
CA ARG A 104 21.62 -14.23 8.88
C ARG A 104 21.16 -15.68 8.78
N ALA A 105 19.96 -15.91 8.25
CA ALA A 105 19.37 -17.24 8.17
C ALA A 105 19.92 -18.06 6.99
N PHE A 106 20.21 -17.41 5.86
CA PHE A 106 20.54 -18.08 4.60
C PHE A 106 21.88 -17.57 4.04
N PRO A 107 22.96 -18.37 4.13
CA PRO A 107 24.28 -17.95 3.64
C PRO A 107 24.38 -17.71 2.13
N ASP A 108 23.46 -18.26 1.35
CA ASP A 108 23.34 -18.09 -0.09
C ASP A 108 22.47 -16.90 -0.49
N TYR A 109 21.78 -16.25 0.48
CA TYR A 109 21.03 -15.04 0.22
C TYR A 109 21.97 -13.90 -0.16
N ARG A 110 21.66 -13.20 -1.23
CA ARG A 110 22.44 -12.06 -1.73
C ARG A 110 21.55 -11.03 -2.37
N MET A 111 21.97 -9.77 -2.37
CA MET A 111 21.28 -8.71 -3.09
C MET A 111 22.19 -8.16 -4.18
N ARG A 112 21.69 -8.12 -5.42
CA ARG A 112 22.36 -7.54 -6.57
C ARG A 112 21.90 -6.11 -6.77
N ILE A 113 22.78 -5.16 -6.55
CA ILE A 113 22.51 -3.74 -6.66
C ILE A 113 22.89 -3.28 -8.06
N TYR A 114 21.97 -2.62 -8.71
CA TYR A 114 22.14 -2.08 -10.05
C TYR A 114 22.18 -0.54 -10.04
N PRO A 115 22.62 0.10 -11.15
CA PRO A 115 22.47 1.55 -11.29
C PRO A 115 21.03 1.97 -11.09
N THR A 116 20.83 3.10 -10.42
CA THR A 116 19.48 3.62 -10.11
C THR A 116 18.84 4.29 -11.32
N HIS A 117 17.63 3.86 -11.65
CA HIS A 117 16.77 4.48 -12.67
C HIS A 117 15.44 4.91 -12.03
N ARG A 118 15.24 6.22 -11.94
CA ARG A 118 14.00 6.81 -11.43
C ARG A 118 12.91 6.79 -12.52
N GLY A 119 12.45 5.56 -12.83
CA GLY A 119 11.58 5.26 -13.96
C GLY A 119 10.11 5.62 -13.75
N ALA A 120 9.68 5.91 -12.52
CA ALA A 120 8.29 6.20 -12.23
C ALA A 120 7.78 7.41 -13.05
N ALA A 121 6.70 7.20 -13.77
CA ALA A 121 6.06 8.19 -14.63
C ALA A 121 4.54 8.11 -14.43
N PHE A 122 3.84 9.20 -14.75
CA PHE A 122 2.39 9.30 -14.56
C PHE A 122 1.73 10.05 -15.71
N PRO A 123 0.48 9.72 -16.07
CA PRO A 123 -0.28 10.53 -17.02
C PRO A 123 -0.42 11.98 -16.57
N ALA A 124 -0.48 12.90 -17.51
CA ALA A 124 -0.65 14.33 -17.20
C ALA A 124 -1.93 14.64 -16.42
N SER A 125 -3.01 13.87 -16.65
CA SER A 125 -4.25 13.97 -15.86
C SER A 125 -4.02 13.71 -14.38
N VAL A 126 -3.23 12.68 -14.05
CA VAL A 126 -2.89 12.30 -12.67
C VAL A 126 -2.02 13.37 -12.01
N THR A 127 -0.96 13.83 -12.68
CA THR A 127 -0.08 14.88 -12.11
C THR A 127 -0.79 16.22 -11.92
N ASN A 128 -1.74 16.56 -12.79
CA ASN A 128 -2.60 17.73 -12.61
C ASN A 128 -3.54 17.58 -11.42
N ALA A 129 -4.14 16.41 -11.23
CA ALA A 129 -4.98 16.12 -10.08
C ALA A 129 -4.19 16.16 -8.77
N ILE A 130 -2.96 15.63 -8.74
CA ILE A 130 -2.06 15.73 -7.58
C ILE A 130 -1.79 17.19 -7.20
N ARG A 131 -1.51 18.05 -8.19
CA ARG A 131 -1.33 19.49 -7.92
C ARG A 131 -2.56 20.14 -7.32
N GLN A 132 -3.77 19.77 -7.80
CA GLN A 132 -5.03 20.24 -7.22
C GLN A 132 -5.21 19.72 -5.81
N ASN A 133 -4.94 18.43 -5.58
CA ASN A 133 -5.09 17.78 -4.27
C ASN A 133 -4.17 18.41 -3.23
N ALA A 134 -2.95 18.81 -3.57
CA ALA A 134 -2.02 19.52 -2.68
C ALA A 134 -2.64 20.77 -2.02
N GLY A 135 -3.57 21.45 -2.71
CA GLY A 135 -4.26 22.64 -2.18
C GLY A 135 -5.58 22.34 -1.48
N ARG A 136 -6.24 21.20 -1.79
CA ARG A 136 -7.63 20.93 -1.39
C ARG A 136 -7.83 19.68 -0.53
N ALA A 137 -6.98 18.66 -0.66
CA ALA A 137 -7.11 17.44 0.14
C ALA A 137 -7.07 17.73 1.64
N ARG A 138 -7.88 17.04 2.40
CA ARG A 138 -8.00 17.20 3.86
C ARG A 138 -8.22 15.82 4.50
N PRO A 139 -7.87 15.65 5.78
CA PRO A 139 -8.37 14.53 6.56
C PRO A 139 -9.90 14.45 6.52
N SER A 140 -10.45 13.24 6.64
CA SER A 140 -11.89 13.08 6.85
C SER A 140 -12.30 13.72 8.18
N PRO A 141 -13.60 13.98 8.40
CA PRO A 141 -14.08 14.52 9.70
C PRO A 141 -13.72 13.68 10.91
N ALA A 142 -13.48 12.38 10.73
CA ALA A 142 -13.04 11.45 11.78
C ALA A 142 -11.52 11.38 11.96
N GLY A 143 -10.76 12.20 11.23
CA GLY A 143 -9.31 12.28 11.27
C GLY A 143 -8.62 11.58 10.10
N ILE A 144 -7.32 11.85 9.93
CA ILE A 144 -6.55 11.37 8.78
C ILE A 144 -6.44 9.84 8.75
N ALA A 145 -6.29 9.19 9.88
CA ALA A 145 -6.24 7.74 9.92
C ALA A 145 -7.55 7.08 9.45
N SER A 146 -8.69 7.78 9.59
CA SER A 146 -9.98 7.27 9.16
C SER A 146 -10.28 7.48 7.68
N GLY A 147 -9.71 8.51 7.04
CA GLY A 147 -10.01 8.76 5.64
C GLY A 147 -9.51 10.07 5.07
N VAL A 148 -9.75 10.21 3.77
CA VAL A 148 -9.39 11.36 2.96
C VAL A 148 -10.64 12.04 2.41
N ALA A 149 -10.66 13.36 2.45
CA ALA A 149 -11.72 14.21 1.91
C ALA A 149 -11.15 15.21 0.88
N ASN A 150 -11.97 15.64 -0.05
CA ASN A 150 -11.69 16.66 -1.06
C ASN A 150 -10.49 16.30 -1.98
N ALA A 151 -10.25 15.02 -2.23
CA ALA A 151 -9.23 14.54 -3.16
C ALA A 151 -9.82 13.56 -4.18
N ALA A 152 -9.29 13.55 -5.40
CA ALA A 152 -9.63 12.61 -6.46
C ALA A 152 -8.55 12.62 -7.55
N GLY A 153 -8.41 11.52 -8.29
CA GLY A 153 -7.62 11.42 -9.51
C GLY A 153 -6.10 11.48 -9.34
N GLY A 154 -5.61 11.52 -8.13
CA GLY A 154 -4.17 11.57 -7.80
C GLY A 154 -3.95 11.42 -6.31
N ILE A 155 -2.72 11.12 -5.89
CA ILE A 155 -2.41 11.01 -4.46
C ILE A 155 -2.85 12.28 -3.72
N PRO A 156 -3.38 12.13 -2.48
CA PRO A 156 -3.96 13.26 -1.75
C PRO A 156 -2.91 14.21 -1.16
N PHE A 157 -1.77 13.71 -0.70
CA PHE A 157 -0.82 14.46 0.13
C PHE A 157 0.61 14.39 -0.43
N PRO A 158 0.90 15.01 -1.62
CA PRO A 158 2.24 14.92 -2.22
C PRO A 158 3.33 15.54 -1.36
N ILE A 159 2.96 16.35 -0.36
CA ILE A 159 3.84 16.93 0.66
C ILE A 159 3.26 16.53 2.03
N PRO A 160 3.51 15.28 2.46
CA PRO A 160 2.90 14.74 3.66
C PRO A 160 3.43 15.43 4.92
N THR A 161 2.57 15.58 5.91
CA THR A 161 2.88 16.16 7.23
C THR A 161 2.74 15.16 8.36
N ASP A 162 2.09 14.03 8.09
CA ASP A 162 1.79 12.97 9.04
C ASP A 162 2.11 11.60 8.46
N GLY A 163 2.37 10.60 9.30
CA GLY A 163 2.60 9.23 8.85
C GLY A 163 1.40 8.63 8.13
N ALA A 164 0.19 8.97 8.54
CA ALA A 164 -1.03 8.52 7.87
C ALA A 164 -1.23 9.17 6.49
N ASP A 165 -0.74 10.39 6.25
CA ASP A 165 -0.72 11.00 4.90
C ASP A 165 0.06 10.11 3.92
N ILE A 166 1.22 9.60 4.38
CA ILE A 166 2.10 8.74 3.58
C ILE A 166 1.43 7.39 3.29
N VAL A 167 0.75 6.82 4.28
CA VAL A 167 0.00 5.57 4.11
C VAL A 167 -1.17 5.74 3.15
N TRP A 168 -1.91 6.85 3.23
CA TRP A 168 -2.97 7.15 2.26
C TRP A 168 -2.45 7.38 0.85
N ASN A 169 -1.28 7.99 0.69
CA ASN A 169 -0.65 8.10 -0.62
C ASN A 169 -0.33 6.72 -1.21
N HIS A 170 0.11 5.76 -0.38
CA HIS A 170 0.34 4.39 -0.81
C HIS A 170 -0.98 3.71 -1.23
N LEU A 171 -2.02 3.75 -0.39
CA LEU A 171 -3.32 3.15 -0.68
C LEU A 171 -3.99 3.76 -1.92
N LEU A 172 -3.73 5.03 -2.19
CA LEU A 172 -4.25 5.79 -3.33
C LEU A 172 -3.18 6.03 -4.40
N ALA A 173 -2.11 5.22 -4.46
CA ALA A 173 -1.16 5.27 -5.56
C ALA A 173 -1.84 4.91 -6.89
N PHE A 174 -1.30 5.43 -8.00
CA PHE A 174 -1.91 5.24 -9.31
C PHE A 174 -1.58 3.87 -9.91
N TRP A 175 -2.59 3.07 -10.14
CA TRP A 175 -2.53 1.74 -10.75
C TRP A 175 -3.30 1.65 -12.08
N GLY A 176 -3.68 2.78 -12.67
CA GLY A 176 -4.64 2.89 -13.75
C GLY A 176 -6.03 3.29 -13.26
N THR A 177 -7.00 3.39 -14.15
CA THR A 177 -8.43 3.58 -13.83
C THR A 177 -9.13 2.24 -13.61
N ALA A 178 -8.67 1.20 -14.30
CA ALA A 178 -9.11 -0.18 -14.13
C ALA A 178 -8.02 -1.14 -14.62
N ARG A 179 -8.08 -2.40 -14.20
CA ARG A 179 -7.16 -3.44 -14.64
C ARG A 179 -7.83 -4.81 -14.70
N GLU A 180 -7.26 -5.66 -15.51
CA GLU A 180 -7.51 -7.09 -15.53
C GLU A 180 -6.21 -7.84 -15.28
N ALA A 181 -6.27 -8.93 -14.55
CA ALA A 181 -5.13 -9.80 -14.30
C ALA A 181 -5.55 -11.28 -14.26
N HIS A 182 -4.63 -12.14 -14.62
CA HIS A 182 -4.63 -13.56 -14.27
C HIS A 182 -3.30 -13.84 -13.59
N VAL A 183 -3.35 -14.30 -12.36
CA VAL A 183 -2.18 -14.43 -11.48
C VAL A 183 -2.32 -15.65 -10.58
N GLY A 184 -1.21 -16.06 -10.00
CA GLY A 184 -1.17 -17.17 -9.05
C GLY A 184 -0.66 -16.77 -7.67
N THR A 185 -0.96 -17.61 -6.68
CA THR A 185 -0.37 -17.60 -5.35
C THR A 185 0.41 -18.89 -5.15
N TYR A 186 1.65 -18.77 -4.69
CA TYR A 186 2.55 -19.89 -4.44
C TYR A 186 3.12 -19.77 -3.03
N ILE A 187 3.31 -20.89 -2.37
CA ILE A 187 4.00 -20.93 -1.07
C ILE A 187 5.25 -21.80 -1.15
N ALA A 188 6.28 -21.41 -0.42
CA ALA A 188 7.39 -22.26 -0.05
C ALA A 188 7.30 -22.49 1.46
N SER A 189 6.98 -23.71 1.88
CA SER A 189 6.88 -24.06 3.30
C SER A 189 8.25 -24.06 3.97
N GLY A 190 8.29 -24.03 5.31
CA GLY A 190 9.56 -24.02 6.06
C GLY A 190 10.51 -25.17 5.76
N ASP A 191 9.99 -26.32 5.27
CA ASP A 191 10.77 -27.48 4.79
C ASP A 191 11.29 -27.32 3.35
N GLY A 192 10.95 -26.19 2.67
CA GLY A 192 11.35 -25.91 1.30
C GLY A 192 10.42 -26.48 0.22
N THR A 193 9.29 -27.10 0.59
CA THR A 193 8.30 -27.58 -0.37
C THR A 193 7.57 -26.41 -1.03
N ILE A 194 7.59 -26.36 -2.36
CA ILE A 194 6.93 -25.29 -3.16
C ILE A 194 5.66 -25.84 -3.79
N GLN A 195 4.56 -25.10 -3.64
CA GLN A 195 3.27 -25.43 -4.27
C GLN A 195 2.49 -24.20 -4.68
N GLN A 196 1.71 -24.32 -5.75
CA GLN A 196 0.68 -23.34 -6.09
C GLN A 196 -0.55 -23.57 -5.23
N THR A 197 -1.00 -22.55 -4.52
CA THR A 197 -2.18 -22.60 -3.63
C THR A 197 -3.40 -21.95 -4.25
N ALA A 198 -3.22 -20.97 -5.14
CA ALA A 198 -4.31 -20.36 -5.89
C ALA A 198 -3.88 -19.94 -7.31
N GLY A 199 -4.84 -19.90 -8.21
CA GLY A 199 -4.83 -19.19 -9.47
C GLY A 199 -6.15 -18.49 -9.64
N TYR A 200 -6.16 -17.25 -10.13
CA TYR A 200 -7.40 -16.51 -10.25
C TYR A 200 -7.33 -15.42 -11.32
N ARG A 201 -8.49 -15.17 -11.91
CA ARG A 201 -8.75 -14.00 -12.75
C ARG A 201 -9.33 -12.90 -11.90
N GLU A 202 -8.82 -11.71 -12.10
CA GLU A 202 -9.23 -10.51 -11.37
C GLU A 202 -9.59 -9.39 -12.32
N ILE A 203 -10.69 -8.71 -12.05
CA ILE A 203 -10.98 -7.38 -12.55
C ILE A 203 -10.99 -6.42 -11.36
N THR A 204 -10.41 -5.25 -11.55
CA THR A 204 -10.33 -4.22 -10.49
C THR A 204 -10.56 -2.85 -11.11
N ASP A 205 -11.47 -2.09 -10.52
CA ASP A 205 -11.69 -0.69 -10.85
C ASP A 205 -11.24 0.21 -9.71
N PHE A 206 -10.73 1.37 -10.08
CA PHE A 206 -10.29 2.42 -9.17
C PHE A 206 -11.16 3.67 -9.35
N PRO A 207 -12.39 3.71 -8.80
CA PRO A 207 -13.33 4.82 -9.01
C PRO A 207 -12.77 6.18 -8.62
N TYR A 208 -11.83 6.19 -7.67
CA TYR A 208 -11.08 7.38 -7.27
C TYR A 208 -10.32 8.05 -8.43
N TYR A 209 -9.95 7.28 -9.46
CA TYR A 209 -9.19 7.73 -10.63
C TYR A 209 -10.04 7.96 -11.89
N GLU A 210 -11.35 7.71 -11.83
CA GLU A 210 -12.27 7.97 -12.95
C GLU A 210 -12.58 9.47 -13.13
N THR A 211 -12.30 10.27 -12.10
CA THR A 211 -12.56 11.72 -12.09
C THR A 211 -11.47 12.46 -11.31
N SER A 212 -11.31 13.74 -11.63
CA SER A 212 -10.54 14.68 -10.80
C SER A 212 -11.41 15.56 -9.89
N ASP A 213 -12.74 15.41 -9.95
CA ASP A 213 -13.68 16.11 -9.08
C ASP A 213 -13.98 15.27 -7.84
N PRO A 214 -13.62 15.74 -6.62
CA PRO A 214 -13.88 15.00 -5.38
C PRO A 214 -15.36 14.73 -5.10
N ALA A 215 -16.27 15.58 -5.57
CA ALA A 215 -17.70 15.38 -5.38
C ALA A 215 -18.23 14.16 -6.16
N SER A 216 -17.55 13.81 -7.25
CA SER A 216 -17.89 12.69 -8.14
C SER A 216 -17.05 11.42 -7.87
N ALA A 217 -16.03 11.47 -7.00
CA ALA A 217 -15.07 10.38 -6.80
C ALA A 217 -15.64 9.14 -6.10
N GLY A 218 -16.91 9.17 -5.69
CA GLY A 218 -17.54 8.03 -5.03
C GLY A 218 -17.05 7.80 -3.59
N ARG A 219 -17.54 6.72 -2.97
CA ARG A 219 -17.27 6.36 -1.57
C ARG A 219 -16.18 5.31 -1.43
N TYR A 220 -15.95 4.55 -2.48
CA TYR A 220 -14.99 3.44 -2.53
C TYR A 220 -13.91 3.75 -3.55
N TYR A 221 -12.65 3.66 -3.15
CA TYR A 221 -11.52 3.93 -4.04
C TYR A 221 -11.07 2.72 -4.85
N PHE A 222 -11.47 1.53 -4.40
CA PHE A 222 -11.08 0.25 -4.98
C PHE A 222 -12.27 -0.70 -4.96
N LYS A 223 -12.54 -1.35 -6.10
CA LYS A 223 -13.50 -2.44 -6.24
C LYS A 223 -12.83 -3.56 -7.00
N THR A 224 -12.89 -4.76 -6.47
CA THR A 224 -12.32 -5.93 -7.13
C THR A 224 -13.33 -7.07 -7.19
N ARG A 225 -13.17 -7.89 -8.23
CA ARG A 225 -13.84 -9.18 -8.36
C ARG A 225 -12.82 -10.19 -8.80
N ARG A 226 -12.73 -11.30 -8.06
CA ARG A 226 -11.85 -12.44 -8.36
C ARG A 226 -12.66 -13.69 -8.60
N MET A 227 -12.15 -14.56 -9.47
CA MET A 227 -12.67 -15.89 -9.72
C MET A 227 -11.50 -16.87 -9.75
N GLN A 228 -11.52 -17.86 -8.86
CA GLN A 228 -10.49 -18.88 -8.78
C GLN A 228 -10.65 -19.92 -9.89
N ASP A 229 -9.52 -20.28 -10.50
CA ASP A 229 -9.43 -21.34 -11.50
C ASP A 229 -8.34 -22.39 -11.17
N ALA A 230 -7.64 -22.22 -10.08
CA ALA A 230 -6.74 -23.21 -9.48
C ALA A 230 -6.74 -23.08 -7.94
N PRO A 231 -6.49 -24.16 -7.17
CA PRO A 231 -6.44 -25.57 -7.60
C PRO A 231 -7.84 -26.09 -7.96
N PRO A 232 -7.96 -27.33 -8.50
CA PRO A 232 -9.25 -27.89 -8.91
C PRO A 232 -10.34 -27.88 -7.82
N SER A 233 -9.96 -27.97 -6.55
CA SER A 233 -10.87 -27.90 -5.39
C SER A 233 -11.45 -26.51 -5.14
N ALA A 234 -10.85 -25.47 -5.68
CA ALA A 234 -11.25 -24.07 -5.49
C ALA A 234 -11.89 -23.44 -6.74
N VAL A 235 -11.87 -24.16 -7.87
CA VAL A 235 -12.42 -23.67 -9.15
C VAL A 235 -13.86 -23.19 -8.98
N GLY A 236 -14.13 -21.97 -9.50
CA GLY A 236 -15.43 -21.33 -9.43
C GLY A 236 -15.74 -20.63 -8.10
N GLN A 237 -14.87 -20.72 -7.08
CA GLN A 237 -14.98 -19.80 -5.95
C GLN A 237 -14.74 -18.39 -6.45
N ALA A 238 -15.56 -17.45 -6.00
CA ALA A 238 -15.42 -16.07 -6.42
C ALA A 238 -15.72 -15.12 -5.27
N TYR A 239 -15.13 -13.93 -5.31
CA TYR A 239 -15.46 -12.89 -4.37
C TYR A 239 -15.46 -11.51 -4.99
N ILE A 240 -16.18 -10.60 -4.36
CA ILE A 240 -16.18 -9.16 -4.62
C ILE A 240 -15.78 -8.47 -3.34
N ALA A 241 -14.94 -7.44 -3.45
CA ALA A 241 -14.57 -6.59 -2.33
C ALA A 241 -14.51 -5.13 -2.73
N TRP A 242 -14.91 -4.24 -1.81
CA TRP A 242 -14.87 -2.78 -1.96
C TRP A 242 -14.14 -2.16 -0.78
N GLN A 243 -13.15 -1.30 -1.07
CA GLN A 243 -12.39 -0.54 -0.06
C GLN A 243 -12.88 0.90 0.01
N PRO A 244 -13.28 1.38 1.19
CA PRO A 244 -13.81 2.73 1.35
C PRO A 244 -12.71 3.79 1.44
N LEU A 245 -13.02 5.00 0.96
CA LEU A 245 -12.17 6.19 1.12
C LEU A 245 -12.20 6.77 2.54
N ASP A 246 -13.23 6.45 3.31
CA ASP A 246 -13.41 6.87 4.71
C ASP A 246 -13.99 5.69 5.51
N VAL A 247 -13.13 5.01 6.28
CA VAL A 247 -13.49 3.81 7.06
C VAL A 247 -14.36 4.11 8.27
N ALA A 248 -14.47 5.38 8.70
CA ALA A 248 -15.37 5.77 9.78
C ALA A 248 -16.82 5.90 9.29
N ARG A 249 -17.00 6.31 8.03
CA ARG A 249 -18.31 6.45 7.38
C ARG A 249 -18.77 5.17 6.70
N ASP A 250 -17.86 4.53 5.99
CA ASP A 250 -18.12 3.38 5.14
C ASP A 250 -17.24 2.21 5.58
N ARG A 251 -17.76 1.00 5.52
CA ARG A 251 -17.01 -0.19 5.89
C ARG A 251 -16.44 -0.87 4.65
N TYR A 252 -15.32 -1.56 4.81
CA TYR A 252 -14.93 -2.62 3.89
C TYR A 252 -16.09 -3.59 3.72
N VAL A 253 -16.41 -3.94 2.49
CA VAL A 253 -17.50 -4.87 2.18
C VAL A 253 -16.95 -5.96 1.27
N ALA A 254 -17.30 -7.20 1.59
CA ALA A 254 -16.98 -8.34 0.75
C ALA A 254 -18.15 -9.32 0.65
N TRP A 255 -18.23 -9.99 -0.50
CA TRP A 255 -19.14 -11.10 -0.76
C TRP A 255 -18.34 -12.24 -1.35
N ARG A 256 -18.72 -13.46 -0.99
CA ARG A 256 -18.11 -14.69 -1.48
C ARG A 256 -19.18 -15.59 -2.08
N TYR A 257 -18.86 -16.21 -3.20
CA TYR A 257 -19.60 -17.30 -3.79
C TYR A 257 -18.82 -18.61 -3.59
N LEU A 258 -19.51 -19.63 -3.12
CA LEU A 258 -18.99 -20.99 -2.96
C LEU A 258 -19.79 -21.93 -3.86
N PRO A 259 -19.15 -22.59 -4.87
CA PRO A 259 -19.84 -23.45 -5.83
C PRO A 259 -20.66 -24.55 -5.16
N GLY A 260 -20.14 -25.20 -4.12
CA GLY A 260 -20.83 -26.26 -3.40
C GLY A 260 -22.10 -25.83 -2.64
N GLU A 261 -22.24 -24.53 -2.38
CA GLU A 261 -23.41 -23.97 -1.70
C GLU A 261 -24.40 -23.30 -2.68
N HIS A 262 -23.96 -23.02 -3.90
CA HIS A 262 -24.70 -22.25 -4.91
C HIS A 262 -25.27 -20.91 -4.37
N ARG A 263 -24.54 -20.26 -3.48
CA ARG A 263 -25.01 -19.05 -2.78
C ARG A 263 -23.93 -17.99 -2.67
N VAL A 264 -24.36 -16.75 -2.88
CA VAL A 264 -23.56 -15.56 -2.52
C VAL A 264 -23.83 -15.25 -1.06
N ARG A 265 -22.77 -15.09 -0.29
CA ARG A 265 -22.83 -14.67 1.11
C ARG A 265 -22.04 -13.41 1.32
N LYS A 266 -22.61 -12.46 2.03
CA LYS A 266 -21.82 -11.35 2.58
C LYS A 266 -20.83 -11.93 3.60
N ALA A 267 -19.59 -11.49 3.54
CA ALA A 267 -18.55 -11.85 4.52
C ALA A 267 -18.54 -10.79 5.64
N PRO A 268 -19.34 -10.95 6.71
CA PRO A 268 -19.60 -9.85 7.66
C PRO A 268 -18.45 -9.60 8.63
N SER A 269 -17.52 -10.53 8.73
CA SER A 269 -16.46 -10.52 9.75
C SER A 269 -15.05 -10.57 9.17
N LEU A 270 -14.86 -10.20 7.91
CA LEU A 270 -13.51 -10.01 7.42
C LEU A 270 -12.91 -8.82 8.16
N SER A 271 -12.10 -9.10 9.16
CA SER A 271 -11.21 -8.12 9.73
C SER A 271 -9.91 -8.08 8.91
N TYR A 272 -9.17 -7.01 9.01
CA TYR A 272 -7.93 -6.86 8.27
C TYR A 272 -6.89 -7.95 8.60
N ASP A 273 -6.89 -8.43 9.85
CA ASP A 273 -6.07 -9.53 10.37
C ASP A 273 -6.69 -10.92 10.16
N THR A 274 -7.62 -11.05 9.20
CA THR A 274 -8.11 -12.36 8.77
C THR A 274 -7.02 -13.04 7.94
N PRO A 275 -6.58 -14.25 8.33
CA PRO A 275 -5.62 -15.00 7.52
C PRO A 275 -6.14 -15.21 6.09
N ASP A 276 -5.29 -14.99 5.10
CA ASP A 276 -5.63 -15.29 3.73
C ASP A 276 -5.69 -16.82 3.53
N PRO A 277 -6.84 -17.38 3.10
CA PRO A 277 -6.97 -18.80 2.87
C PRO A 277 -6.04 -19.33 1.78
N ASP A 278 -5.66 -18.49 0.81
CA ASP A 278 -4.82 -18.87 -0.30
C ASP A 278 -3.32 -18.82 0.06
N ALA A 279 -2.96 -18.07 1.11
CA ALA A 279 -1.57 -17.92 1.58
C ALA A 279 -1.17 -18.88 2.69
N SER A 280 -2.05 -19.81 3.10
CA SER A 280 -1.76 -20.83 4.14
C SER A 280 -1.23 -20.27 5.46
N GLY A 281 -1.64 -19.05 5.84
CA GLY A 281 -1.26 -18.39 7.08
C GLY A 281 0.03 -17.55 7.01
N TYR A 282 0.67 -17.46 5.84
CA TYR A 282 1.85 -16.60 5.67
C TYR A 282 1.48 -15.12 5.60
N GLU A 283 0.24 -14.77 5.22
CA GLU A 283 -0.22 -13.39 5.20
C GLU A 283 -1.68 -13.24 5.68
N GLU A 284 -2.04 -12.05 6.12
CA GLU A 284 -3.39 -11.59 6.38
C GLU A 284 -3.89 -10.76 5.18
N LEU A 285 -5.22 -10.56 5.11
CA LEU A 285 -5.84 -9.82 4.00
C LEU A 285 -5.35 -8.37 3.88
N ASP A 286 -4.83 -7.79 4.94
CA ASP A 286 -4.25 -6.45 4.90
C ASP A 286 -2.74 -6.41 4.63
N ASP A 287 -2.10 -7.56 4.42
CA ASP A 287 -0.73 -7.65 3.92
C ASP A 287 -0.66 -7.53 2.37
N TYR A 288 -1.80 -7.58 1.67
CA TYR A 288 -1.83 -7.36 0.22
C TYR A 288 -1.18 -6.03 -0.13
N TYR A 289 -0.38 -6.03 -1.19
CA TYR A 289 0.39 -4.87 -1.65
C TYR A 289 1.23 -4.24 -0.54
N LEU A 290 1.69 -5.05 0.42
CA LEU A 290 2.47 -4.72 1.60
C LEU A 290 1.69 -3.98 2.70
N PHE A 291 0.61 -3.32 2.37
CA PHE A 291 -0.41 -2.81 3.27
C PHE A 291 -1.67 -2.42 2.49
N PHE A 292 -2.78 -3.08 2.76
CA PHE A 292 -4.07 -2.84 2.11
C PHE A 292 -5.22 -2.81 3.12
N GLY A 293 -4.94 -2.34 4.31
CA GLY A 293 -5.91 -2.23 5.41
C GLY A 293 -6.40 -0.81 5.65
N GLY A 294 -7.33 -0.67 6.59
CA GLY A 294 -7.71 0.66 7.10
C GLY A 294 -6.61 1.23 7.98
N PRO A 295 -6.10 2.41 7.68
CA PRO A 295 -5.07 3.03 8.51
C PRO A 295 -5.50 3.31 9.95
N ASP A 296 -6.81 3.32 10.24
CA ASP A 296 -7.42 3.61 11.55
C ASP A 296 -7.12 2.59 12.66
N ARG A 297 -6.56 1.44 12.30
CA ARG A 297 -6.07 0.47 13.29
C ARG A 297 -4.81 0.90 14.01
N TYR A 298 -4.03 1.79 13.41
CA TYR A 298 -2.72 2.19 13.88
C TYR A 298 -2.63 3.71 14.08
N VAL A 299 -1.77 4.10 15.01
CA VAL A 299 -1.22 5.44 15.08
C VAL A 299 0.05 5.43 14.23
N TRP A 300 0.03 6.15 13.12
CA TRP A 300 1.15 6.21 12.19
C TRP A 300 2.08 7.37 12.51
N ARG A 301 3.36 7.09 12.53
CA ARG A 301 4.42 8.08 12.76
C ARG A 301 5.41 8.06 11.61
N THR A 302 5.74 9.22 11.08
CA THR A 302 6.85 9.36 10.14
C THR A 302 8.17 9.21 10.89
N VAL A 303 8.98 8.21 10.49
CA VAL A 303 10.35 8.04 10.99
C VAL A 303 11.30 8.98 10.24
N GLY A 304 11.05 9.20 8.96
CA GLY A 304 11.82 10.10 8.08
C GLY A 304 12.00 9.52 6.69
N LYS A 305 12.76 10.22 5.86
CA LYS A 305 13.25 9.71 4.58
C LYS A 305 14.59 9.00 4.78
N ARG A 306 14.82 7.94 4.02
CA ARG A 306 16.09 7.20 3.95
C ARG A 306 16.44 6.86 2.52
N GLU A 307 17.73 6.78 2.22
CA GLU A 307 18.21 6.14 1.01
C GLU A 307 18.42 4.66 1.31
N MET A 308 17.75 3.79 0.54
CA MET A 308 17.77 2.35 0.78
C MET A 308 17.90 1.60 -0.54
N PHE A 309 18.47 0.40 -0.49
CA PHE A 309 18.40 -0.55 -1.59
C PHE A 309 17.05 -1.22 -1.59
N ILE A 310 16.26 -0.98 -2.62
CA ILE A 310 14.88 -1.47 -2.73
C ILE A 310 14.69 -2.29 -4.00
N PRO A 311 13.76 -3.27 -4.04
CA PRO A 311 13.36 -3.92 -5.29
C PRO A 311 12.81 -2.87 -6.23
N TYR A 312 13.38 -2.76 -7.43
CA TYR A 312 12.94 -1.79 -8.42
C TYR A 312 13.19 -2.29 -9.83
N ASN A 313 12.32 -1.91 -10.78
CA ASN A 313 12.45 -2.30 -12.18
C ASN A 313 12.59 -3.82 -12.37
N ASN A 314 11.74 -4.60 -11.69
CA ASN A 314 11.77 -6.07 -11.66
C ASN A 314 11.00 -6.71 -12.83
N ASP A 315 10.87 -6.04 -13.96
CA ASP A 315 10.09 -6.52 -15.12
C ASP A 315 10.54 -7.89 -15.60
N ALA A 316 11.85 -8.18 -15.57
CA ALA A 316 12.39 -9.47 -15.98
C ALA A 316 11.95 -10.60 -15.02
N LEU A 317 11.95 -10.35 -13.72
CA LEU A 317 11.46 -11.30 -12.73
C LEU A 317 9.96 -11.56 -12.93
N ASN A 318 9.16 -10.52 -13.05
CA ASN A 318 7.70 -10.65 -13.16
C ASN A 318 7.23 -11.38 -14.44
N ARG A 319 8.14 -11.57 -15.43
CA ARG A 319 7.89 -12.37 -16.63
C ARG A 319 8.46 -13.78 -16.55
N ALA A 320 9.28 -14.07 -15.54
CA ALA A 320 9.86 -15.40 -15.36
C ALA A 320 8.81 -16.37 -14.79
N ALA A 321 8.94 -17.64 -15.14
CA ALA A 321 8.03 -18.66 -14.62
C ALA A 321 8.16 -18.79 -13.10
N PRO A 322 7.06 -18.95 -12.36
CA PRO A 322 7.08 -18.98 -10.89
C PRO A 322 8.07 -20.01 -10.31
N HIS A 323 8.20 -21.18 -10.93
CA HIS A 323 9.16 -22.20 -10.50
C HIS A 323 10.66 -21.78 -10.65
N SER A 324 10.93 -20.78 -11.49
CA SER A 324 12.28 -20.20 -11.62
C SER A 324 12.53 -19.10 -10.60
N ILE A 325 11.45 -18.47 -10.14
CA ILE A 325 11.49 -17.37 -9.17
C ILE A 325 11.61 -17.92 -7.76
N MET A 326 10.84 -18.97 -7.45
CA MET A 326 10.79 -19.49 -6.10
C MET A 326 11.97 -20.42 -5.81
N GLY A 327 12.69 -20.12 -4.74
CA GLY A 327 13.63 -21.04 -4.11
C GLY A 327 13.00 -21.66 -2.85
N PRO A 328 13.64 -22.68 -2.27
CA PRO A 328 13.08 -23.41 -1.12
C PRO A 328 12.93 -22.54 0.15
N HIS A 329 13.77 -21.50 0.31
CA HIS A 329 13.81 -20.68 1.52
C HIS A 329 13.71 -19.18 1.25
N HIS A 330 14.03 -18.75 0.05
CA HIS A 330 13.89 -17.36 -0.38
C HIS A 330 13.77 -17.29 -1.91
N VAL A 331 13.28 -16.16 -2.39
CA VAL A 331 13.21 -15.87 -3.83
C VAL A 331 14.60 -15.97 -4.48
N ASN A 332 14.64 -16.44 -5.71
CA ASN A 332 15.86 -16.52 -6.50
C ASN A 332 16.46 -15.13 -6.70
N GLN A 333 17.51 -14.82 -5.98
CA GLN A 333 18.17 -13.53 -5.97
C GLN A 333 18.87 -13.19 -7.29
N ASP A 334 19.07 -14.16 -8.18
CA ASP A 334 19.61 -13.91 -9.52
C ASP A 334 18.63 -13.23 -10.46
N LEU A 335 17.33 -13.30 -10.14
CA LEU A 335 16.26 -12.63 -10.87
C LEU A 335 15.86 -11.29 -10.24
N MET A 336 16.25 -11.05 -8.97
CA MET A 336 15.95 -9.81 -8.29
C MET A 336 16.87 -8.67 -8.73
N ARG A 337 16.28 -7.51 -8.93
CA ARG A 337 17.00 -6.26 -9.17
C ARG A 337 16.72 -5.32 -8.00
N TYR A 338 17.78 -4.78 -7.41
CA TYR A 338 17.71 -3.77 -6.37
C TYR A 338 18.42 -2.52 -6.83
N GLU A 339 17.84 -1.36 -6.49
CA GLU A 339 18.39 -0.05 -6.81
C GLU A 339 18.36 0.83 -5.57
N ARG A 340 19.23 1.84 -5.49
CA ARG A 340 19.22 2.81 -4.39
C ARG A 340 18.18 3.89 -4.65
N HIS A 341 17.19 4.00 -3.79
CA HIS A 341 16.14 5.02 -3.87
C HIS A 341 15.91 5.69 -2.53
N ARG A 342 15.23 6.84 -2.55
CA ARG A 342 14.72 7.47 -1.33
C ARG A 342 13.37 6.91 -1.00
N VAL A 343 13.20 6.51 0.24
CA VAL A 343 11.94 5.99 0.75
C VAL A 343 11.47 6.78 1.97
N TRP A 344 10.18 6.95 2.09
CA TRP A 344 9.54 7.33 3.33
C TRP A 344 9.47 6.11 4.24
N VAL A 345 9.95 6.25 5.46
CA VAL A 345 9.81 5.22 6.50
C VAL A 345 8.73 5.67 7.46
N VAL A 346 7.67 4.88 7.58
CA VAL A 346 6.57 5.11 8.51
C VAL A 346 6.39 3.92 9.42
N GLU A 347 6.06 4.17 10.69
CA GLU A 347 5.83 3.15 11.70
C GLU A 347 4.44 3.30 12.28
N GLY A 348 3.67 2.19 12.29
CA GLY A 348 2.35 2.07 12.88
C GLY A 348 2.42 1.26 14.15
N THR A 349 1.84 1.77 15.23
CA THR A 349 1.56 1.05 16.46
C THR A 349 0.06 1.02 16.70
N LEU A 350 -0.47 -0.06 17.29
CA LEU A 350 -1.92 -0.18 17.49
C LEU A 350 -2.49 1.05 18.17
N ALA A 351 -3.57 1.57 17.62
CA ALA A 351 -4.33 2.66 18.20
C ALA A 351 -5.08 2.18 19.46
N PRO A 352 -5.32 3.05 20.46
CA PRO A 352 -6.04 2.67 21.67
C PRO A 352 -7.39 2.01 21.37
N GLY A 353 -7.62 0.84 21.98
CA GLY A 353 -8.85 0.07 21.81
C GLY A 353 -8.98 -0.71 20.49
N LYS A 354 -7.96 -0.70 19.66
CA LYS A 354 -7.87 -1.55 18.44
C LYS A 354 -7.09 -2.83 18.75
N SER A 355 -7.32 -3.85 17.92
CA SER A 355 -6.61 -5.13 17.98
C SER A 355 -6.13 -5.52 16.59
N HIS A 356 -5.00 -6.20 16.53
CA HIS A 356 -4.43 -6.80 15.32
C HIS A 356 -3.38 -7.83 15.72
N VAL A 357 -3.20 -8.89 14.93
CA VAL A 357 -2.16 -9.92 15.17
C VAL A 357 -0.74 -9.35 15.06
N ALA A 358 -0.54 -8.26 14.31
CA ALA A 358 0.70 -7.52 14.21
C ALA A 358 0.53 -6.14 14.91
N PRO A 359 0.84 -6.01 16.21
CA PRO A 359 0.64 -4.75 16.93
C PRO A 359 1.59 -3.62 16.50
N ARG A 360 2.65 -3.94 15.78
CA ARG A 360 3.58 -2.97 15.21
C ARG A 360 3.89 -3.32 13.78
N ARG A 361 3.87 -2.32 12.91
CA ARG A 361 4.25 -2.41 11.50
C ARG A 361 5.18 -1.28 11.10
N ARG A 362 6.03 -1.51 10.10
CA ARG A 362 6.85 -0.49 9.46
C ARG A 362 6.74 -0.64 7.95
N LEU A 363 6.49 0.46 7.26
CA LEU A 363 6.45 0.50 5.80
C LEU A 363 7.59 1.37 5.28
N MET A 364 8.25 0.92 4.21
CA MET A 364 9.15 1.70 3.40
C MET A 364 8.47 1.96 2.07
N ILE A 365 8.16 3.24 1.82
CA ILE A 365 7.36 3.67 0.67
C ILE A 365 8.26 4.50 -0.24
N ASP A 366 8.39 4.07 -1.50
CA ASP A 366 9.20 4.78 -2.51
C ASP A 366 8.65 6.19 -2.76
N GLU A 367 9.51 7.20 -2.76
CA GLU A 367 9.07 8.58 -2.94
C GLU A 367 8.61 8.90 -4.36
N ASP A 368 9.09 8.17 -5.36
CA ASP A 368 8.78 8.41 -6.78
C ASP A 368 7.44 7.80 -7.20
N SER A 369 7.07 6.64 -6.65
CA SER A 369 5.85 5.91 -7.02
C SER A 369 4.75 5.94 -5.95
N TRP A 370 5.11 6.26 -4.71
CA TRP A 370 4.27 6.11 -3.51
C TRP A 370 3.84 4.67 -3.19
N LEU A 371 4.50 3.69 -3.79
CA LEU A 371 4.25 2.29 -3.50
C LEU A 371 5.13 1.81 -2.36
N ALA A 372 4.58 1.01 -1.45
CA ALA A 372 5.36 0.30 -0.47
C ALA A 372 6.25 -0.73 -1.17
N VAL A 373 7.52 -0.73 -0.85
CA VAL A 373 8.54 -1.64 -1.40
C VAL A 373 8.99 -2.68 -0.39
N TYR A 374 8.92 -2.32 0.90
CA TYR A 374 9.11 -3.22 2.02
C TYR A 374 8.06 -2.97 3.10
N ALA A 375 7.67 -4.04 3.78
CA ALA A 375 6.93 -3.97 5.03
C ALA A 375 7.53 -4.94 6.05
N GLU A 376 7.47 -4.54 7.30
CA GLU A 376 7.90 -5.32 8.45
C GLU A 376 6.78 -5.34 9.48
N ALA A 377 6.54 -6.51 10.09
CA ALA A 377 5.54 -6.67 11.13
C ALA A 377 6.13 -7.43 12.33
N TRP A 378 5.80 -6.98 13.52
CA TRP A 378 6.21 -7.60 14.78
C TRP A 378 5.02 -8.26 15.46
N ASP A 379 5.27 -9.40 16.09
CA ASP A 379 4.29 -10.09 16.93
C ASP A 379 4.02 -9.35 18.26
N ASP A 380 3.13 -9.87 19.07
CA ASP A 380 2.76 -9.34 20.37
C ASP A 380 3.88 -9.44 21.42
N THR A 381 4.90 -10.25 21.18
CA THR A 381 6.09 -10.39 22.02
C THR A 381 7.23 -9.46 21.58
N GLY A 382 7.04 -8.74 20.46
CA GLY A 382 8.01 -7.79 19.91
C GLY A 382 9.08 -8.40 19.01
N HIS A 383 8.95 -9.67 18.60
CA HIS A 383 9.82 -10.26 17.60
C HIS A 383 9.44 -9.82 16.20
N LEU A 384 10.42 -9.55 15.36
CA LEU A 384 10.18 -9.34 13.94
C LEU A 384 9.68 -10.67 13.34
N TRP A 385 8.39 -10.67 13.01
CA TRP A 385 7.66 -11.87 12.57
C TRP A 385 7.61 -11.97 11.06
N LYS A 386 7.13 -10.92 10.39
CA LYS A 386 6.98 -10.91 8.94
C LYS A 386 7.86 -9.88 8.27
N PHE A 387 8.39 -10.25 7.11
CA PHE A 387 9.06 -9.37 6.20
C PHE A 387 8.46 -9.49 4.81
N SER A 388 7.94 -8.39 4.29
CA SER A 388 7.35 -8.34 2.95
C SER A 388 8.22 -7.50 2.02
N GLN A 389 8.33 -7.95 0.77
CA GLN A 389 8.99 -7.18 -0.29
C GLN A 389 8.16 -7.24 -1.57
N ALA A 390 7.95 -6.09 -2.20
CA ALA A 390 7.29 -5.98 -3.50
C ALA A 390 8.26 -6.24 -4.64
N THR A 391 7.73 -6.58 -5.82
CA THR A 391 8.43 -6.47 -7.09
C THR A 391 7.79 -5.34 -7.88
N MET A 392 8.62 -4.37 -8.32
CA MET A 392 8.14 -3.20 -9.03
C MET A 392 8.21 -3.43 -10.54
N MET A 393 7.12 -3.12 -11.23
CA MET A 393 6.98 -3.32 -12.67
C MET A 393 6.48 -2.04 -13.35
N SER A 394 7.05 -1.72 -14.50
CA SER A 394 6.64 -0.58 -15.32
C SER A 394 5.66 -1.00 -16.41
N LEU A 395 4.61 -0.21 -16.60
CA LEU A 395 3.62 -0.40 -17.67
C LEU A 395 3.69 0.78 -18.66
N PRO A 396 4.52 0.67 -19.73
CA PRO A 396 4.77 1.81 -20.61
C PRO A 396 3.55 2.24 -21.45
N GLN A 397 2.54 1.36 -21.61
CA GLN A 397 1.30 1.67 -22.34
C GLN A 397 0.46 2.73 -21.61
N VAL A 398 0.49 2.69 -20.28
CA VAL A 398 -0.04 3.73 -19.42
C VAL A 398 1.11 4.10 -18.49
N PRO A 399 1.71 5.31 -18.60
CA PRO A 399 2.87 5.66 -17.80
C PRO A 399 2.57 5.46 -16.30
N THR A 400 2.96 4.31 -15.76
CA THR A 400 2.79 3.97 -14.34
C THR A 400 3.77 2.89 -13.93
N THR A 401 4.09 2.88 -12.64
CA THR A 401 4.80 1.80 -11.96
C THR A 401 3.82 1.16 -10.99
N ILE A 402 3.77 -0.16 -10.96
CA ILE A 402 2.88 -0.93 -10.10
C ILE A 402 3.66 -2.00 -9.33
N ILE A 403 3.04 -2.57 -8.30
CA ILE A 403 3.50 -3.81 -7.69
C ILE A 403 3.11 -4.95 -8.65
N GLY A 404 4.09 -5.66 -9.18
CA GLY A 404 3.90 -6.81 -10.08
C GLY A 404 3.70 -8.13 -9.34
N GLY A 405 4.13 -8.18 -8.05
CA GLY A 405 3.99 -9.31 -7.15
C GLY A 405 4.61 -8.98 -5.81
N GLN A 406 4.38 -9.81 -4.81
CA GLN A 406 4.95 -9.64 -3.47
C GLN A 406 5.41 -10.96 -2.87
N PHE A 407 6.42 -10.88 -2.01
CA PHE A 407 6.88 -11.99 -1.18
C PHE A 407 6.67 -11.62 0.28
N VAL A 408 6.02 -12.50 1.05
CA VAL A 408 5.85 -12.33 2.50
C VAL A 408 6.51 -13.51 3.20
N TYR A 409 7.59 -13.23 3.92
CA TYR A 409 8.38 -14.21 4.68
C TYR A 409 7.87 -14.28 6.11
N ASP A 410 7.62 -15.48 6.63
CA ASP A 410 7.51 -15.74 8.06
C ASP A 410 8.90 -16.03 8.62
N LEU A 411 9.46 -15.09 9.37
CA LEU A 411 10.81 -15.17 9.91
C LEU A 411 10.91 -16.04 11.17
N LEU A 412 9.77 -16.43 11.76
CA LEU A 412 9.70 -17.24 12.97
C LEU A 412 9.50 -18.72 12.64
N GLN A 413 8.58 -19.03 11.71
CA GLN A 413 8.29 -20.40 11.30
C GLN A 413 9.12 -20.85 10.10
N GLY A 414 9.66 -19.88 9.35
CA GLY A 414 10.30 -20.12 8.07
C GLY A 414 9.30 -20.33 6.95
N GLY A 415 9.77 -20.21 5.69
CA GLY A 415 8.93 -20.25 4.50
C GLY A 415 8.38 -18.87 4.11
N TYR A 416 7.68 -18.82 2.98
CA TYR A 416 7.14 -17.56 2.46
C TYR A 416 6.05 -17.81 1.41
N VAL A 417 5.20 -16.80 1.18
CA VAL A 417 4.27 -16.75 0.06
C VAL A 417 4.81 -15.82 -1.04
N TYR A 418 4.55 -16.18 -2.28
CA TYR A 418 4.64 -15.33 -3.46
C TYR A 418 3.24 -15.11 -4.01
N ASP A 419 2.68 -13.93 -3.76
CA ASP A 419 1.33 -13.57 -4.19
C ASP A 419 1.37 -12.62 -5.40
N PHE A 420 0.26 -12.60 -6.15
CA PHE A 420 0.13 -11.90 -7.44
C PHE A 420 1.19 -12.33 -8.46
N ALA A 421 1.62 -13.60 -8.41
CA ALA A 421 2.63 -14.14 -9.29
C ALA A 421 2.17 -14.06 -10.75
N LEU A 422 2.99 -13.42 -11.59
CA LEU A 422 2.89 -13.40 -13.04
C LEU A 422 3.87 -14.41 -13.63
N GLY A 423 3.71 -14.74 -14.92
CA GLY A 423 4.66 -15.61 -15.65
C GLY A 423 4.28 -17.08 -15.67
N GLY A 424 3.15 -17.48 -15.09
CA GLY A 424 2.53 -18.77 -15.35
C GLY A 424 1.90 -18.84 -16.75
N PRO A 425 1.58 -20.05 -17.26
CA PRO A 425 0.94 -20.19 -18.55
C PRO A 425 -0.42 -19.47 -18.60
N GLY A 426 -0.53 -18.45 -19.45
CA GLY A 426 -1.75 -17.67 -19.62
C GLY A 426 -1.91 -16.51 -18.64
N ASP A 427 -0.93 -16.27 -17.77
CA ASP A 427 -0.94 -15.11 -16.88
C ASP A 427 -0.78 -13.80 -17.64
N TYR A 428 -1.46 -12.78 -17.15
CA TYR A 428 -1.38 -11.43 -17.69
C TYR A 428 -1.74 -10.39 -16.63
N LEU A 429 -1.28 -9.18 -16.85
CA LEU A 429 -1.75 -7.97 -16.19
C LEU A 429 -1.86 -6.87 -17.25
N ARG A 430 -3.01 -6.22 -17.33
CA ARG A 430 -3.25 -5.13 -18.27
C ARG A 430 -4.13 -4.05 -17.67
N ILE A 431 -3.84 -2.81 -17.99
CA ILE A 431 -4.69 -1.67 -17.68
C ILE A 431 -5.81 -1.62 -18.72
N THR A 432 -7.02 -1.37 -18.27
CA THR A 432 -8.24 -1.32 -19.10
C THR A 432 -9.00 -0.01 -18.87
N ALA A 433 -10.05 0.22 -19.66
CA ALA A 433 -11.09 1.16 -19.30
C ALA A 433 -11.90 0.58 -18.12
N PRO A 434 -12.57 1.43 -17.32
CA PRO A 434 -13.48 0.98 -16.26
C PRO A 434 -14.51 -0.03 -16.78
N HIS A 435 -14.81 -1.02 -15.94
CA HIS A 435 -15.78 -2.06 -16.23
C HIS A 435 -17.22 -1.60 -15.92
N ASP A 436 -18.21 -2.38 -16.40
CA ASP A 436 -19.58 -2.15 -15.98
C ASP A 436 -19.72 -2.31 -14.47
N ALA A 437 -20.25 -1.30 -13.79
CA ALA A 437 -20.45 -1.28 -12.35
C ALA A 437 -21.23 -2.52 -11.83
N ALA A 438 -22.13 -3.07 -12.64
CA ALA A 438 -22.87 -4.28 -12.33
C ALA A 438 -21.98 -5.51 -12.11
N MET A 439 -20.78 -5.54 -12.70
CA MET A 439 -19.82 -6.64 -12.51
C MET A 439 -19.27 -6.72 -11.08
N PHE A 440 -19.36 -5.65 -10.31
CA PHE A 440 -18.92 -5.58 -8.92
C PHE A 440 -20.07 -5.72 -7.92
N GLU A 441 -21.29 -5.96 -8.37
CA GLU A 441 -22.43 -6.23 -7.50
C GLU A 441 -22.53 -7.72 -7.13
N PRO A 442 -23.06 -8.06 -5.93
CA PRO A 442 -23.13 -9.46 -5.48
C PRO A 442 -23.83 -10.40 -6.46
N ASP A 443 -24.85 -9.92 -7.16
CA ASP A 443 -25.61 -10.74 -8.12
C ASP A 443 -24.76 -11.21 -9.31
N ALA A 444 -23.70 -10.47 -9.65
CA ALA A 444 -22.76 -10.85 -10.70
C ALA A 444 -22.00 -12.13 -10.37
N LEU A 445 -21.75 -12.42 -9.06
CA LEU A 445 -21.07 -13.66 -8.66
C LEU A 445 -21.92 -14.90 -8.93
N ALA A 446 -23.23 -14.80 -8.85
CA ALA A 446 -24.13 -15.91 -9.15
C ALA A 446 -24.33 -16.09 -10.67
N ALA A 447 -24.41 -15.00 -11.43
CA ALA A 447 -24.69 -15.02 -12.87
C ALA A 447 -23.61 -15.74 -13.70
N ASP A 448 -22.36 -15.66 -13.30
CA ASP A 448 -21.24 -16.29 -14.03
C ASP A 448 -21.20 -17.80 -13.95
N GLN A 449 -21.82 -18.37 -12.92
CA GLN A 449 -21.85 -19.82 -12.69
C GLN A 449 -22.96 -20.51 -13.51
N LEU A 450 -23.82 -19.72 -14.16
CA LEU A 450 -24.92 -20.23 -15.00
C LEU A 450 -24.57 -20.25 -16.49
N ARG A 451 -23.35 -19.84 -16.86
CA ARG A 451 -22.78 -19.84 -18.21
C ARG A 451 -21.65 -20.86 -18.33
#